data_685bce73dd961ffd9e821a7b2f686a8a
#
_entry.id   685bce73dd961ffd9e821a7b2f686a8a
#
_cell.length_a   1.000
_cell.length_b   1.000
_cell.length_c   1.000
_cell.angle_alpha   90.00
_cell.angle_beta   90.00
_cell.angle_gamma   90.00
#
_symmetry.space_group_name_H-M   'P 1'
#
loop_
_entity.id
_entity.type
_entity.pdbx_description
1 polymer ?
#
loop_
_entity_poly.entity_id
_entity_poly.type
_entity_poly.pdbx_seq_one_letter_code
_entity_poly.pdbx_strand_id
1 'polypeptide(L)'
;SLDGVSIASRRFYEIYHQYNMKGIEFIPFERSEGYYACKFVNIMKFDVERSKSIRIEYQGKVSYGVLDNGKCAICQRSFGHHHPFPYRMTVEDEGKLKQNTFYRSDIEFEERNYQSPILWATDGIIQAFTKEKCRIFYKNVEGYFGEGDCGK
;
A
#
# COMPACT_ATOMS: atom_id res chain seq x y z
N SER A 1 0.63 -10.10 -6.72
CA SER A 1 0.97 -11.46 -6.27
C SER A 1 -0.28 -12.12 -5.72
N LEU A 2 -0.44 -13.43 -5.95
CA LEU A 2 -1.63 -14.18 -5.50
C LEU A 2 -1.59 -14.48 -3.98
N ASP A 3 -0.47 -14.25 -3.33
CA ASP A 3 -0.20 -14.68 -1.96
C ASP A 3 -0.04 -13.50 -0.98
N GLY A 4 -0.43 -12.29 -1.37
CA GLY A 4 -0.22 -11.09 -0.54
C GLY A 4 1.24 -10.63 -0.42
N VAL A 5 2.18 -11.29 -1.12
CA VAL A 5 3.59 -10.92 -1.13
C VAL A 5 3.84 -9.87 -2.21
N SER A 6 4.33 -8.71 -1.82
CA SER A 6 4.77 -7.68 -2.77
C SER A 6 6.11 -8.08 -3.38
N ILE A 7 6.22 -7.97 -4.70
CA ILE A 7 7.43 -8.33 -5.45
C ILE A 7 7.97 -7.09 -6.17
N ALA A 8 9.25 -6.81 -6.00
CA ALA A 8 9.97 -5.76 -6.72
C ALA A 8 10.85 -6.36 -7.82
N SER A 9 10.92 -5.67 -8.94
CA SER A 9 11.91 -5.94 -9.98
C SER A 9 13.28 -5.34 -9.63
N ARG A 10 14.34 -5.76 -10.32
CA ARG A 10 15.67 -5.14 -10.23
C ARG A 10 15.60 -3.63 -10.45
N ARG A 11 14.83 -3.16 -11.43
CA ARG A 11 14.69 -1.73 -11.71
C ARG A 11 14.09 -0.96 -10.54
N PHE A 12 13.07 -1.51 -9.88
CA PHE A 12 12.50 -0.92 -8.67
C PHE A 12 13.55 -0.85 -7.55
N TYR A 13 14.28 -1.94 -7.33
CA TYR A 13 15.35 -2.02 -6.33
C TYR A 13 16.44 -0.96 -6.56
N GLU A 14 16.90 -0.80 -7.81
CA GLU A 14 17.91 0.20 -8.18
C GLU A 14 17.43 1.63 -7.90
N ILE A 15 16.20 1.98 -8.31
CA ILE A 15 15.60 3.30 -8.04
C ILE A 15 15.48 3.55 -6.54
N TYR A 16 15.00 2.56 -5.78
CA TYR A 16 14.89 2.65 -4.34
C TYR A 16 16.22 3.05 -3.68
N HIS A 17 17.32 2.43 -4.07
CA HIS A 17 18.64 2.72 -3.53
C HIS A 17 19.21 4.04 -4.08
N GLN A 18 19.02 4.33 -5.36
CA GLN A 18 19.47 5.58 -5.99
C GLN A 18 18.89 6.82 -5.30
N TYR A 19 17.64 6.77 -4.89
CA TYR A 19 16.94 7.87 -4.22
C TYR A 19 16.92 7.77 -2.69
N ASN A 20 17.76 6.90 -2.10
CA ASN A 20 17.84 6.68 -0.65
C ASN A 20 16.47 6.46 0.02
N MET A 21 15.58 5.75 -0.64
CA MET A 21 14.27 5.44 -0.10
C MET A 21 14.38 4.53 1.12
N LYS A 22 13.37 4.54 1.98
CA LYS A 22 13.33 3.78 3.24
C LYS A 22 12.00 3.01 3.36
N GLY A 23 12.00 2.02 4.26
CA GLY A 23 10.79 1.32 4.67
C GLY A 23 10.57 -0.02 4.01
N ILE A 24 11.48 -0.49 3.14
CA ILE A 24 11.42 -1.82 2.54
C ILE A 24 12.70 -2.59 2.82
N GLU A 25 12.55 -3.81 3.32
CA GLU A 25 13.59 -4.84 3.30
C GLU A 25 13.37 -5.72 2.06
N PHE A 26 14.41 -5.90 1.25
CA PHE A 26 14.37 -6.72 0.04
C PHE A 26 14.97 -8.10 0.31
N ILE A 27 14.23 -9.14 -0.01
CA ILE A 27 14.65 -10.53 0.13
C ILE A 27 14.77 -11.10 -1.29
N PRO A 28 15.98 -11.43 -1.76
CA PRO A 28 16.17 -11.96 -3.12
C PRO A 28 15.53 -13.34 -3.26
N PHE A 29 14.97 -13.61 -4.42
CA PHE A 29 14.53 -14.97 -4.77
C PHE A 29 15.69 -15.78 -5.32
N GLU A 30 15.97 -16.94 -4.72
CA GLU A 30 17.07 -17.82 -5.14
C GLU A 30 16.98 -18.30 -6.60
N ARG A 31 15.75 -18.48 -7.10
CA ARG A 31 15.47 -19.02 -8.43
C ARG A 31 15.01 -17.99 -9.46
N SER A 32 14.96 -16.72 -9.10
CA SER A 32 14.45 -15.64 -9.96
C SER A 32 15.33 -14.41 -9.84
N GLU A 33 16.47 -14.46 -10.53
CA GLU A 33 17.42 -13.35 -10.52
C GLU A 33 16.77 -12.03 -10.93
N GLY A 34 17.03 -10.97 -10.16
CA GLY A 34 16.48 -9.63 -10.41
C GLY A 34 15.08 -9.40 -9.87
N TYR A 35 14.55 -10.32 -9.07
CA TYR A 35 13.30 -10.14 -8.35
C TYR A 35 13.51 -10.29 -6.84
N TYR A 36 12.74 -9.54 -6.07
CA TYR A 36 12.85 -9.46 -4.62
C TYR A 36 11.47 -9.50 -3.98
N ALA A 37 11.31 -10.29 -2.93
CA ALA A 37 10.17 -10.12 -2.05
C ALA A 37 10.37 -8.85 -1.21
N CYS A 38 9.31 -8.06 -1.04
CA CYS A 38 9.34 -6.82 -0.30
C CYS A 38 8.68 -6.99 1.06
N LYS A 39 9.42 -6.71 2.13
CA LYS A 39 8.89 -6.62 3.48
C LYS A 39 8.86 -5.15 3.90
N PHE A 40 7.66 -4.60 4.07
CA PHE A 40 7.48 -3.23 4.55
C PHE A 40 7.62 -3.20 6.06
N VAL A 41 8.57 -2.41 6.57
CA VAL A 41 8.97 -2.42 7.99
C VAL A 41 8.41 -1.25 8.79
N ASN A 42 7.99 -0.16 8.14
CA ASN A 42 7.39 0.97 8.83
C ASN A 42 5.87 0.78 8.92
N ILE A 43 5.39 0.51 10.12
CA ILE A 43 3.98 0.27 10.38
C ILE A 43 3.35 1.56 10.92
N MET A 44 2.24 1.98 10.31
CA MET A 44 1.42 3.12 10.73
C MET A 44 0.01 2.66 11.06
N LYS A 45 -0.60 3.29 12.04
CA LYS A 45 -1.98 2.98 12.44
C LYS A 45 -2.95 3.47 11.37
N PHE A 46 -3.78 2.55 10.90
CA PHE A 46 -4.88 2.88 10.02
C PHE A 46 -5.98 3.60 10.80
N ASP A 47 -6.50 4.70 10.26
CA ASP A 47 -7.55 5.48 10.91
C ASP A 47 -8.94 4.89 10.62
N VAL A 48 -9.36 3.96 11.45
CA VAL A 48 -10.67 3.33 11.35
C VAL A 48 -11.81 4.36 11.45
N GLU A 49 -11.65 5.38 12.30
CA GLU A 49 -12.69 6.37 12.53
C GLU A 49 -12.93 7.27 11.32
N ARG A 50 -11.85 7.68 10.63
CA ARG A 50 -11.95 8.49 9.39
C ARG A 50 -12.22 7.65 8.13
N SER A 51 -12.06 6.33 8.22
CA SER A 51 -12.17 5.39 7.09
C SER A 51 -13.29 4.37 7.31
N LYS A 52 -14.40 4.81 7.90
CA LYS A 52 -15.56 3.93 8.23
C LYS A 52 -16.27 3.36 7.04
N SER A 53 -16.11 3.99 5.88
CA SER A 53 -16.84 3.62 4.67
C SER A 53 -16.01 2.65 3.83
N ILE A 54 -16.68 1.68 3.25
CA ILE A 54 -16.15 0.82 2.21
C ILE A 54 -16.75 1.30 0.90
N ARG A 55 -15.90 1.59 -0.08
CA ARG A 55 -16.37 1.88 -1.43
C ARG A 55 -16.60 0.55 -2.16
N ILE A 56 -17.86 0.29 -2.45
CA ILE A 56 -18.26 -0.89 -3.21
C ILE A 56 -18.68 -0.42 -4.61
N GLU A 57 -18.02 -0.93 -5.64
CA GLU A 57 -18.41 -0.67 -7.03
C GLU A 57 -18.95 -1.95 -7.67
N TYR A 58 -20.23 -1.93 -8.04
CA TYR A 58 -20.88 -3.03 -8.69
C TYR A 58 -21.70 -2.52 -9.89
N GLN A 59 -21.43 -3.05 -11.08
CA GLN A 59 -22.10 -2.66 -12.34
C GLN A 59 -22.18 -1.15 -12.58
N GLY A 60 -21.06 -0.43 -12.30
CA GLY A 60 -20.97 1.02 -12.47
C GLY A 60 -21.68 1.85 -11.40
N LYS A 61 -22.29 1.20 -10.40
CA LYS A 61 -22.88 1.88 -9.24
C LYS A 61 -21.89 1.86 -8.08
N VAL A 62 -21.64 3.02 -7.49
CA VAL A 62 -20.83 3.17 -6.29
C VAL A 62 -21.74 3.22 -5.08
N SER A 63 -21.48 2.38 -4.10
CA SER A 63 -22.11 2.42 -2.78
C SER A 63 -21.04 2.43 -1.69
N TYR A 64 -21.43 2.79 -0.47
CA TYR A 64 -20.55 2.80 0.69
C TYR A 64 -21.15 1.92 1.78
N GLY A 65 -20.33 1.01 2.31
CA GLY A 65 -20.66 0.16 3.43
C GLY A 65 -19.90 0.57 4.70
N VAL A 66 -20.14 -0.15 5.77
CA VAL A 66 -19.40 0.03 7.04
C VAL A 66 -18.19 -0.90 7.05
N LEU A 67 -17.05 -0.39 7.48
CA LEU A 67 -15.84 -1.17 7.67
C LEU A 67 -16.03 -2.11 8.88
N ASP A 68 -15.91 -3.41 8.64
CA ASP A 68 -15.87 -4.43 9.69
C ASP A 68 -14.43 -4.91 9.90
N ASN A 69 -13.95 -4.81 11.13
CA ASN A 69 -12.58 -5.16 11.50
C ASN A 69 -12.59 -6.36 12.44
N GLY A 70 -11.94 -7.43 12.02
CA GLY A 70 -11.69 -8.60 12.84
C GLY A 70 -10.25 -8.67 13.34
N LYS A 71 -10.05 -9.45 14.39
CA LYS A 71 -8.72 -9.81 14.88
C LYS A 71 -8.57 -11.32 14.88
N CYS A 72 -7.48 -11.83 14.28
CA CYS A 72 -7.23 -13.27 14.27
C CYS A 72 -6.95 -13.77 15.69
N ALA A 73 -7.70 -14.77 16.15
CA ALA A 73 -7.53 -15.35 17.46
C ALA A 73 -6.16 -16.05 17.64
N ILE A 74 -5.55 -16.52 16.56
CA ILE A 74 -4.30 -17.29 16.59
C ILE A 74 -3.09 -16.36 16.50
N CYS A 75 -2.99 -15.56 15.43
CA CYS A 75 -1.80 -14.73 15.17
C CYS A 75 -1.95 -13.27 15.61
N GLN A 76 -3.10 -12.89 16.15
CA GLN A 76 -3.43 -11.56 16.67
C GLN A 76 -3.34 -10.43 15.64
N ARG A 77 -3.15 -10.73 14.34
CA ARG A 77 -3.21 -9.73 13.29
C ARG A 77 -4.62 -9.18 13.16
N SER A 78 -4.72 -7.89 12.89
CA SER A 78 -5.99 -7.21 12.63
C SER A 78 -6.33 -7.26 11.14
N PHE A 79 -7.54 -7.66 10.83
CA PHE A 79 -8.04 -7.80 9.47
C PHE A 79 -9.31 -6.96 9.27
N GLY A 80 -9.40 -6.31 8.11
CA GLY A 80 -10.64 -5.74 7.62
C GLY A 80 -11.18 -6.58 6.48
N HIS A 81 -12.49 -6.77 6.40
CA HIS A 81 -13.09 -7.63 5.39
C HIS A 81 -13.14 -7.01 3.98
N HIS A 82 -12.93 -5.71 3.85
CA HIS A 82 -12.99 -5.02 2.55
C HIS A 82 -12.02 -3.84 2.52
N HIS A 83 -11.84 -3.26 1.33
CA HIS A 83 -11.04 -2.04 1.19
C HIS A 83 -11.73 -0.85 1.86
N PRO A 84 -11.08 -0.21 2.82
CA PRO A 84 -11.62 0.98 3.47
C PRO A 84 -11.63 2.18 2.52
N PHE A 85 -12.34 3.23 2.92
CA PHE A 85 -12.36 4.50 2.21
C PHE A 85 -12.62 5.65 3.19
N PRO A 86 -11.86 6.74 3.12
CA PRO A 86 -10.56 6.93 2.45
C PRO A 86 -9.41 6.13 3.09
N TYR A 87 -8.25 6.04 2.40
CA TYR A 87 -7.09 5.25 2.86
C TYR A 87 -6.21 6.06 3.81
N ARG A 88 -6.73 6.45 4.96
CA ARG A 88 -6.02 7.34 5.89
C ARG A 88 -5.31 6.59 7.01
N MET A 89 -4.14 7.07 7.37
CA MET A 89 -3.53 6.76 8.66
C MET A 89 -4.02 7.75 9.73
N THR A 90 -3.74 7.49 11.00
CA THR A 90 -4.12 8.41 12.10
C THR A 90 -3.41 9.75 11.95
N VAL A 91 -4.02 10.82 12.46
CA VAL A 91 -3.43 12.18 12.43
C VAL A 91 -2.07 12.21 13.12
N GLU A 92 -1.93 11.45 14.22
CA GLU A 92 -0.65 11.32 14.92
C GLU A 92 0.44 10.75 14.02
N ASP A 93 0.14 9.72 13.24
CA ASP A 93 1.10 9.06 12.36
C ASP A 93 1.34 9.85 11.08
N GLU A 94 0.34 10.59 10.56
CA GLU A 94 0.53 11.56 9.48
C GLU A 94 1.62 12.58 9.83
N GLY A 95 1.67 13.05 11.08
CA GLY A 95 2.70 13.98 11.57
C GLY A 95 4.12 13.39 11.67
N LYS A 96 4.26 12.06 11.59
CA LYS A 96 5.56 11.35 11.66
C LYS A 96 6.13 10.99 10.29
N LEU A 97 5.45 11.31 9.20
CA LEU A 97 5.87 10.95 7.86
C LEU A 97 7.22 11.57 7.50
N LYS A 98 8.11 10.75 6.95
CA LYS A 98 9.42 11.16 6.47
C LYS A 98 9.45 11.09 4.94
N GLN A 99 10.15 12.00 4.31
CA GLN A 99 10.34 11.98 2.87
C GLN A 99 10.96 10.66 2.40
N ASN A 100 10.68 10.28 1.16
CA ASN A 100 11.22 9.09 0.50
C ASN A 100 11.03 7.80 1.32
N THR A 101 9.91 7.68 2.04
CA THR A 101 9.67 6.54 2.93
C THR A 101 8.36 5.84 2.59
N PHE A 102 8.43 4.51 2.51
CA PHE A 102 7.29 3.63 2.41
C PHE A 102 6.77 3.22 3.79
N TYR A 103 5.47 3.07 3.89
CA TYR A 103 4.77 2.63 5.08
C TYR A 103 3.73 1.58 4.75
N ARG A 104 3.32 0.82 5.75
CA ARG A 104 2.19 -0.10 5.67
C ARG A 104 1.22 0.12 6.81
N SER A 105 -0.05 -0.23 6.60
CA SER A 105 -1.04 -0.24 7.67
C SER A 105 -0.77 -1.38 8.68
N ASP A 106 -1.16 -1.15 9.92
CA ASP A 106 -1.22 -2.16 10.98
C ASP A 106 -2.37 -3.16 10.78
N ILE A 107 -3.40 -2.76 10.04
CA ILE A 107 -4.54 -3.60 9.64
C ILE A 107 -4.31 -4.11 8.21
N GLU A 108 -4.57 -5.39 8.00
CA GLU A 108 -4.61 -6.00 6.68
C GLU A 108 -6.04 -6.12 6.19
N PHE A 109 -6.28 -5.86 4.91
CA PHE A 109 -7.61 -5.85 4.30
C PHE A 109 -7.74 -6.97 3.28
N GLU A 110 -8.94 -7.56 3.22
CA GLU A 110 -9.23 -8.62 2.28
C GLU A 110 -9.33 -8.06 0.87
N GLU A 111 -8.54 -8.64 -0.03
CA GLU A 111 -8.63 -8.43 -1.46
C GLU A 111 -8.79 -9.77 -2.17
N ARG A 112 -10.02 -10.10 -2.57
CA ARG A 112 -10.38 -11.40 -3.16
C ARG A 112 -10.12 -12.56 -2.18
N ASN A 113 -9.03 -13.31 -2.37
CA ASN A 113 -8.70 -14.51 -1.60
C ASN A 113 -7.43 -14.34 -0.73
N TYR A 114 -6.93 -13.13 -0.56
CA TYR A 114 -5.75 -12.86 0.26
C TYR A 114 -5.94 -11.57 1.05
N GLN A 115 -5.14 -11.41 2.07
CA GLN A 115 -5.13 -10.21 2.89
C GLN A 115 -3.82 -9.46 2.69
N SER A 116 -3.91 -8.16 2.53
CA SER A 116 -2.75 -7.29 2.38
C SER A 116 -2.92 -5.97 3.13
N PRO A 117 -1.82 -5.40 3.64
CA PRO A 117 -1.86 -4.07 4.19
C PRO A 117 -2.06 -3.03 3.09
N ILE A 118 -2.59 -1.88 3.46
CA ILE A 118 -2.49 -0.69 2.63
C ILE A 118 -1.04 -0.22 2.67
N LEU A 119 -0.49 0.07 1.51
CA LEU A 119 0.85 0.61 1.38
C LEU A 119 0.75 2.11 1.09
N TRP A 120 1.48 2.90 1.86
CA TRP A 120 1.60 4.32 1.64
C TRP A 120 3.01 4.68 1.19
N ALA A 121 3.09 5.65 0.31
CA ALA A 121 4.33 6.23 -0.16
C ALA A 121 4.22 7.75 -0.12
N THR A 122 5.29 8.42 0.23
CA THR A 122 5.34 9.88 0.18
C THR A 122 5.53 10.39 -1.25
N ASP A 123 5.13 11.62 -1.53
CA ASP A 123 5.13 12.20 -2.89
C ASP A 123 6.49 12.14 -3.59
N GLY A 124 7.58 12.28 -2.85
CA GLY A 124 8.94 12.17 -3.39
C GLY A 124 9.23 10.81 -4.05
N ILE A 125 8.62 9.74 -3.55
CA ILE A 125 8.73 8.40 -4.14
C ILE A 125 8.03 8.36 -5.49
N ILE A 126 6.80 8.88 -5.57
CA ILE A 126 6.02 8.93 -6.81
C ILE A 126 6.78 9.72 -7.89
N GLN A 127 7.31 10.89 -7.50
CA GLN A 127 8.10 11.74 -8.39
C GLN A 127 9.36 11.02 -8.91
N ALA A 128 10.08 10.31 -8.04
CA ALA A 128 11.28 9.57 -8.42
C ALA A 128 10.97 8.47 -9.44
N PHE A 129 9.95 7.64 -9.19
CA PHE A 129 9.57 6.58 -10.13
C PHE A 129 9.06 7.16 -11.45
N THR A 130 8.33 8.26 -11.44
CA THR A 130 7.87 8.96 -12.64
C THR A 130 9.06 9.48 -13.45
N LYS A 131 10.03 10.14 -12.81
CA LYS A 131 11.26 10.64 -13.44
C LYS A 131 12.06 9.51 -14.10
N GLU A 132 12.16 8.39 -13.44
CA GLU A 132 12.88 7.20 -13.92
C GLU A 132 12.06 6.38 -14.94
N LYS A 133 10.88 6.84 -15.33
CA LYS A 133 9.96 6.14 -16.24
C LYS A 133 9.66 4.71 -15.81
N CYS A 134 9.68 4.47 -14.51
CA CYS A 134 9.31 3.19 -13.91
C CYS A 134 7.85 3.25 -13.48
N ARG A 135 7.03 2.41 -14.10
CA ARG A 135 5.60 2.44 -13.87
C ARG A 135 5.26 1.85 -12.50
N ILE A 136 4.59 2.64 -11.66
CA ILE A 136 3.96 2.20 -10.41
C ILE A 136 2.48 2.58 -10.44
N PHE A 137 1.64 1.75 -9.82
CA PHE A 137 0.22 2.06 -9.67
C PHE A 137 -0.02 2.60 -8.28
N TYR A 138 -0.66 3.75 -8.19
CA TYR A 138 -0.99 4.39 -6.92
C TYR A 138 -2.34 5.10 -7.00
N LYS A 139 -2.92 5.34 -5.83
CA LYS A 139 -4.10 6.20 -5.64
C LYS A 139 -3.75 7.22 -4.56
N ASN A 140 -4.38 8.39 -4.58
CA ASN A 140 -4.29 9.27 -3.43
C ASN A 140 -5.07 8.69 -2.24
N VAL A 141 -4.84 9.21 -1.04
CA VAL A 141 -5.47 8.70 0.18
C VAL A 141 -6.99 8.82 0.18
N GLU A 142 -7.55 9.73 -0.60
CA GLU A 142 -8.99 9.90 -0.79
C GLU A 142 -9.62 8.90 -1.77
N GLY A 143 -8.81 7.97 -2.30
CA GLY A 143 -9.26 6.93 -3.22
C GLY A 143 -9.55 7.40 -4.65
N TYR A 144 -9.24 8.64 -5.00
CA TYR A 144 -9.29 9.11 -6.38
C TYR A 144 -8.06 8.59 -7.12
N PHE A 145 -8.27 8.13 -8.35
CA PHE A 145 -7.14 7.93 -9.25
C PHE A 145 -6.57 9.33 -9.52
N GLY A 146 -5.34 9.58 -9.11
CA GLY A 146 -4.63 10.76 -9.56
C GLY A 146 -4.59 10.70 -11.09
N GLU A 147 -4.86 11.79 -11.75
CA GLU A 147 -4.61 11.99 -13.18
C GLU A 147 -3.09 12.05 -13.44
N GLY A 148 -2.39 11.02 -13.02
CA GLY A 148 -1.03 10.75 -13.40
C GLY A 148 -1.12 9.77 -14.55
N ASP A 149 -1.21 10.31 -15.77
CA ASP A 149 -1.03 9.66 -17.06
C ASP A 149 -0.94 8.13 -17.01
N CYS A 150 -2.07 7.46 -17.13
CA CYS A 150 -2.11 6.20 -17.86
C CYS A 150 -1.80 6.56 -19.32
N GLY A 151 -0.51 6.81 -19.57
CA GLY A 151 -0.01 7.17 -20.88
C GLY A 151 -0.54 6.20 -21.93
N LYS A 152 -1.10 6.82 -22.94
CA LYS A 152 -1.42 6.20 -24.22
C LYS A 152 -0.22 5.45 -24.79
#